data_ec3917f18c78601490569ceadde6ec89
#
_entry.id   ec3917f18c78601490569ceadde6ec89
#
_cell.length_a   1.000
_cell.length_b   1.000
_cell.length_c   1.000
_cell.angle_alpha   90.00
_cell.angle_beta   90.00
_cell.angle_gamma   90.00
#
_symmetry.space_group_name_H-M   'P 1'
#
loop_
_entity.id
_entity.type
_entity.pdbx_description
1 polymer ?
#
loop_
_entity_poly.entity_id
_entity_poly.type
_entity_poly.pdbx_seq_one_letter_code
_entity_poly.pdbx_strand_id
1 'polypeptide(L)'
;MKPASAKAKGRKLQQKVVEIILKSCPSLEPDDVTSRSMGANGEDVLLSPKARSLLPLSIECKSRASYAFYKDYDQAIVNAPKNTEPILVAKANHRDPVVIVNAEFFFEHFQPRKVKRR
;
A
#
# COMPACT_ATOMS: atom_id res chain seq x y z
N MET A 1 17.30 1.25 -16.56
CA MET A 1 15.99 0.63 -16.81
C MET A 1 15.21 1.46 -17.81
N LYS A 2 14.60 0.82 -18.77
CA LYS A 2 13.77 1.52 -19.76
C LYS A 2 12.48 1.99 -19.08
N PRO A 3 11.93 3.16 -19.46
CA PRO A 3 10.69 3.68 -18.86
C PRO A 3 9.53 2.68 -18.91
N ALA A 4 9.38 1.94 -20.02
CA ALA A 4 8.30 0.96 -20.14
C ALA A 4 8.43 -0.15 -19.09
N SER A 5 9.66 -0.60 -18.81
CA SER A 5 9.91 -1.63 -17.79
C SER A 5 9.64 -1.10 -16.38
N ALA A 6 9.98 0.17 -16.12
CA ALA A 6 9.71 0.78 -14.83
C ALA A 6 8.20 0.88 -14.58
N LYS A 7 7.44 1.31 -15.60
CA LYS A 7 5.99 1.39 -15.51
C LYS A 7 5.37 0.01 -15.29
N ALA A 8 5.88 -1.01 -15.99
CA ALA A 8 5.37 -2.37 -15.85
C ALA A 8 5.60 -2.91 -14.43
N LYS A 9 6.77 -2.64 -13.83
CA LYS A 9 7.05 -3.05 -12.46
C LYS A 9 6.14 -2.36 -11.46
N GLY A 10 5.89 -1.06 -11.65
CA GLY A 10 4.99 -0.31 -10.79
C GLY A 10 3.56 -0.86 -10.85
N ARG A 11 3.08 -1.13 -12.04
CA ARG A 11 1.74 -1.68 -12.25
C ARG A 11 1.60 -3.05 -11.60
N LYS A 12 2.60 -3.92 -11.76
CA LYS A 12 2.59 -5.25 -11.14
C LYS A 12 2.54 -5.16 -9.62
N LEU A 13 3.30 -4.23 -9.04
CA LEU A 13 3.27 -4.05 -7.59
C LEU A 13 1.91 -3.58 -7.11
N GLN A 14 1.30 -2.59 -7.79
CA GLN A 14 -0.03 -2.13 -7.45
C GLN A 14 -1.04 -3.28 -7.51
N GLN A 15 -0.99 -4.09 -8.55
CA GLN A 15 -1.89 -5.23 -8.71
C GLN A 15 -1.67 -6.27 -7.61
N LYS A 16 -0.42 -6.49 -7.22
CA LYS A 16 -0.10 -7.40 -6.12
C LYS A 16 -0.70 -6.91 -4.80
N VAL A 17 -0.61 -5.62 -4.54
CA VAL A 17 -1.20 -5.03 -3.33
C VAL A 17 -2.72 -5.20 -3.33
N VAL A 18 -3.37 -4.94 -4.48
CA VAL A 18 -4.81 -5.16 -4.62
C VAL A 18 -5.18 -6.60 -4.28
N GLU A 19 -4.43 -7.57 -4.81
CA GLU A 19 -4.68 -9.00 -4.53
C GLU A 19 -4.54 -9.31 -3.03
N ILE A 20 -3.50 -8.79 -2.40
CA ILE A 20 -3.26 -9.02 -0.98
C ILE A 20 -4.42 -8.48 -0.14
N ILE A 21 -4.87 -7.27 -0.45
CA ILE A 21 -5.97 -6.65 0.29
C ILE A 21 -7.26 -7.44 0.12
N LEU A 22 -7.60 -7.81 -1.10
CA LEU A 22 -8.83 -8.56 -1.37
C LEU A 22 -8.81 -9.93 -0.70
N LYS A 23 -7.66 -10.59 -0.68
CA LYS A 23 -7.51 -11.86 -0.01
C LYS A 23 -7.63 -11.72 1.51
N SER A 24 -7.12 -10.62 2.06
CA SER A 24 -7.12 -10.38 3.51
C SER A 24 -8.43 -9.85 4.04
N CYS A 25 -9.26 -9.28 3.18
CA CYS A 25 -10.54 -8.68 3.56
C CYS A 25 -11.67 -9.31 2.75
N PRO A 26 -12.14 -10.51 3.15
CA PRO A 26 -13.13 -11.27 2.35
C PRO A 26 -14.45 -10.55 2.08
N SER A 27 -14.79 -9.54 2.89
CA SER A 27 -16.02 -8.78 2.69
C SER A 27 -15.94 -7.79 1.54
N LEU A 28 -14.73 -7.54 1.00
CA LEU A 28 -14.54 -6.60 -0.10
C LEU A 28 -14.64 -7.30 -1.44
N GLU A 29 -15.30 -6.61 -2.38
CA GLU A 29 -15.42 -7.07 -3.76
C GLU A 29 -14.31 -6.46 -4.61
N PRO A 30 -14.06 -7.03 -5.82
CA PRO A 30 -13.02 -6.47 -6.69
C PRO A 30 -13.15 -4.98 -6.99
N ASP A 31 -14.39 -4.46 -7.08
CA ASP A 31 -14.60 -3.04 -7.33
C ASP A 31 -14.24 -2.14 -6.14
N ASP A 32 -14.10 -2.73 -4.95
CA ASP A 32 -13.76 -1.95 -3.76
C ASP A 32 -12.29 -1.56 -3.70
N VAL A 33 -11.42 -2.29 -4.40
CA VAL A 33 -9.97 -2.09 -4.36
C VAL A 33 -9.41 -2.19 -5.77
N THR A 34 -8.94 -1.07 -6.32
CA THR A 34 -8.42 -1.05 -7.69
C THR A 34 -7.11 -0.27 -7.74
N SER A 35 -6.30 -0.54 -8.76
CA SER A 35 -5.08 0.22 -8.96
C SER A 35 -5.37 1.49 -9.74
N ARG A 36 -4.69 2.59 -9.38
CA ARG A 36 -4.78 3.84 -10.12
C ARG A 36 -3.99 3.72 -11.41
N SER A 37 -4.45 4.42 -12.45
CA SER A 37 -3.72 4.51 -13.71
C SER A 37 -2.32 5.10 -13.49
N MET A 38 -1.34 4.56 -14.18
CA MET A 38 0.03 5.04 -14.08
C MET A 38 0.10 6.49 -14.53
N GLY A 39 0.84 7.30 -13.77
CA GLY A 39 1.01 8.72 -14.05
C GLY A 39 -0.07 9.61 -13.47
N ALA A 40 -1.13 9.07 -12.91
CA ALA A 40 -2.14 9.86 -12.22
C ALA A 40 -1.62 10.33 -10.86
N ASN A 41 -2.10 11.49 -10.41
CA ASN A 41 -1.75 12.00 -9.10
C ASN A 41 -2.59 11.35 -8.01
N GLY A 42 -2.07 11.35 -6.79
CA GLY A 42 -2.76 10.83 -5.63
C GLY A 42 -2.29 9.43 -5.27
N GLU A 43 -3.06 8.74 -4.44
CA GLU A 43 -2.70 7.41 -3.99
C GLU A 43 -2.72 6.39 -5.14
N ASP A 44 -1.89 5.37 -5.04
CA ASP A 44 -1.73 4.38 -6.12
C ASP A 44 -2.76 3.27 -6.08
N VAL A 45 -3.34 2.99 -4.93
CA VAL A 45 -4.41 2.00 -4.78
C VAL A 45 -5.67 2.74 -4.35
N LEU A 46 -6.74 2.58 -5.12
CA LEU A 46 -8.01 3.27 -4.87
C LEU A 46 -8.90 2.39 -4.02
N LEU A 47 -9.40 2.94 -2.92
CA LEU A 47 -10.30 2.23 -2.02
C LEU A 47 -11.68 2.86 -2.09
N SER A 48 -12.71 2.02 -2.22
CA SER A 48 -14.11 2.48 -2.14
C SER A 48 -14.39 3.02 -0.74
N PRO A 49 -15.51 3.74 -0.53
CA PRO A 49 -15.90 4.13 0.83
C PRO A 49 -15.98 2.95 1.80
N LYS A 50 -16.48 1.81 1.34
CA LYS A 50 -16.54 0.60 2.17
C LYS A 50 -15.14 0.12 2.54
N ALA A 51 -14.24 0.03 1.55
CA ALA A 51 -12.87 -0.40 1.81
C ALA A 51 -12.15 0.61 2.71
N ARG A 52 -12.36 1.90 2.49
CA ARG A 52 -11.74 2.96 3.29
C ARG A 52 -12.17 2.90 4.75
N SER A 53 -13.41 2.51 5.02
CA SER A 53 -13.88 2.38 6.39
C SER A 53 -13.19 1.25 7.13
N LEU A 54 -12.81 0.19 6.41
CA LEU A 54 -12.06 -0.93 7.01
C LEU A 54 -10.57 -0.65 7.06
N LEU A 55 -10.05 0.05 6.05
CA LEU A 55 -8.63 0.33 5.88
C LEU A 55 -8.45 1.83 5.64
N PRO A 56 -8.36 2.64 6.70
CA PRO A 56 -8.19 4.10 6.53
C PRO A 56 -6.74 4.43 6.16
N LEU A 57 -6.26 3.85 5.08
CA LEU A 57 -4.88 3.96 4.62
C LEU A 57 -4.83 4.65 3.27
N SER A 58 -3.74 5.37 3.01
CA SER A 58 -3.40 5.86 1.69
C SER A 58 -2.15 5.13 1.23
N ILE A 59 -2.23 4.43 0.12
CA ILE A 59 -1.22 3.46 -0.27
C ILE A 59 -0.42 3.97 -1.45
N GLU A 60 0.87 4.14 -1.26
CA GLU A 60 1.84 4.48 -2.29
C GLU A 60 2.67 3.24 -2.60
N CYS A 61 2.89 2.94 -3.88
CA CYS A 61 3.65 1.76 -4.31
C CYS A 61 4.85 2.19 -5.12
N LYS A 62 6.03 1.74 -4.75
CA LYS A 62 7.27 2.00 -5.49
C LYS A 62 8.06 0.72 -5.63
N SER A 63 8.47 0.43 -6.85
CA SER A 63 9.31 -0.72 -7.18
C SER A 63 10.60 -0.19 -7.79
N ARG A 64 11.72 -0.47 -7.15
CA ARG A 64 13.03 0.06 -7.56
C ARG A 64 14.07 -1.07 -7.57
N ALA A 65 15.16 -0.86 -8.30
CA ALA A 65 16.26 -1.83 -8.31
C ALA A 65 16.90 -1.96 -6.92
N SER A 66 17.09 -0.82 -6.25
CA SER A 66 17.59 -0.76 -4.88
C SER A 66 16.79 0.32 -4.15
N TYR A 67 16.89 0.38 -2.82
CA TYR A 67 15.94 1.21 -2.10
C TYR A 67 16.54 2.08 -1.00
N ALA A 68 16.22 3.40 -1.08
CA ALA A 68 16.32 4.36 0.00
C ALA A 68 14.92 4.97 0.13
N PHE A 69 14.18 4.63 1.16
CA PHE A 69 12.72 4.75 1.16
C PHE A 69 12.15 6.08 1.66
N TYR A 70 12.92 6.92 2.35
CA TYR A 70 12.32 8.13 2.94
C TYR A 70 11.76 9.09 1.91
N LYS A 71 12.42 9.25 0.77
CA LYS A 71 11.92 10.11 -0.30
C LYS A 71 10.54 9.65 -0.78
N ASP A 72 10.39 8.35 -0.98
CA ASP A 72 9.13 7.79 -1.46
C ASP A 72 8.07 7.81 -0.36
N TYR A 73 8.46 7.61 0.88
CA TYR A 73 7.54 7.72 2.01
C TYR A 73 7.01 9.15 2.15
N ASP A 74 7.86 10.15 1.96
CA ASP A 74 7.43 11.55 1.98
C ASP A 74 6.40 11.81 0.88
N GLN A 75 6.55 11.19 -0.28
CA GLN A 75 5.58 11.31 -1.35
C GLN A 75 4.22 10.70 -0.94
N ALA A 76 4.26 9.58 -0.23
CA ALA A 76 3.03 8.97 0.29
C ALA A 76 2.31 9.93 1.24
N ILE A 77 3.07 10.63 2.09
CA ILE A 77 2.49 11.62 3.00
C ILE A 77 1.82 12.75 2.22
N VAL A 78 2.48 13.27 1.19
CA VAL A 78 1.95 14.37 0.38
C VAL A 78 0.65 13.96 -0.32
N ASN A 79 0.57 12.73 -0.79
CA ASN A 79 -0.57 12.23 -1.57
C ASN A 79 -1.73 11.72 -0.72
N ALA A 80 -1.56 11.64 0.60
CA ALA A 80 -2.58 11.03 1.45
C ALA A 80 -3.80 11.94 1.62
N PRO A 81 -5.01 11.44 1.35
CA PRO A 81 -6.23 12.17 1.69
C PRO A 81 -6.36 12.39 3.20
N LYS A 82 -7.22 13.34 3.58
CA LYS A 82 -7.50 13.57 5.00
C LYS A 82 -8.04 12.31 5.66
N ASN A 83 -7.67 12.13 6.90
CA ASN A 83 -8.15 11.02 7.74
C ASN A 83 -7.65 9.65 7.26
N THR A 84 -6.54 9.63 6.54
CA THR A 84 -5.88 8.41 6.15
C THR A 84 -4.44 8.41 6.66
N GLU A 85 -3.92 7.21 6.91
CA GLU A 85 -2.52 7.06 7.26
C GLU A 85 -1.73 6.68 6.01
N PRO A 86 -0.71 7.45 5.63
CA PRO A 86 0.11 7.08 4.48
C PRO A 86 0.96 5.87 4.80
N ILE A 87 0.99 4.94 3.86
CA ILE A 87 1.93 3.82 3.91
C ILE A 87 2.63 3.72 2.56
N LEU A 88 3.84 3.23 2.59
CA LEU A 88 4.62 2.96 1.38
C LEU A 88 4.80 1.46 1.26
N VAL A 89 4.35 0.90 0.15
CA VAL A 89 4.68 -0.49 -0.19
C VAL A 89 5.90 -0.44 -1.09
N ALA A 90 7.01 -0.91 -0.58
CA ALA A 90 8.31 -0.82 -1.24
C ALA A 90 8.77 -2.20 -1.68
N LYS A 91 9.29 -2.27 -2.90
CA LYS A 91 9.83 -3.51 -3.43
C LYS A 91 11.12 -3.23 -4.19
N ALA A 92 12.20 -3.89 -3.81
CA ALA A 92 13.45 -3.92 -4.57
C ALA A 92 13.46 -5.14 -5.48
N ASN A 93 14.38 -5.17 -6.44
CA ASN A 93 14.52 -6.30 -7.35
C ASN A 93 14.81 -7.57 -6.55
N HIS A 94 14.15 -8.66 -6.92
CA HIS A 94 14.36 -9.99 -6.32
C HIS A 94 14.03 -10.05 -4.83
N ARG A 95 13.22 -9.11 -4.32
CA ARG A 95 12.77 -9.09 -2.94
C ARG A 95 11.25 -9.06 -2.88
N ASP A 96 10.70 -9.53 -1.78
CA ASP A 96 9.26 -9.43 -1.54
C ASP A 96 8.89 -7.99 -1.14
N PRO A 97 7.66 -7.55 -1.45
CA PRO A 97 7.21 -6.25 -1.00
C PRO A 97 7.15 -6.16 0.52
N VAL A 98 7.45 -4.97 1.05
CA VAL A 98 7.33 -4.68 2.48
C VAL A 98 6.55 -3.39 2.64
N VAL A 99 5.98 -3.18 3.82
CA VAL A 99 5.26 -1.96 4.13
C VAL A 99 6.09 -1.10 5.06
N ILE A 100 6.19 0.19 4.73
CA ILE A 100 6.79 1.20 5.60
C ILE A 100 5.66 2.08 6.10
N VAL A 101 5.55 2.19 7.42
CA VAL A 101 4.46 2.91 8.06
C VAL A 101 5.00 3.61 9.30
N ASN A 102 4.34 4.67 9.73
CA ASN A 102 4.70 5.36 10.95
C ASN A 102 4.69 4.38 12.12
N ALA A 103 5.77 4.36 12.90
CA ALA A 103 5.92 3.37 13.99
C ALA A 103 4.83 3.52 15.05
N GLU A 104 4.49 4.75 15.42
CA GLU A 104 3.45 4.99 16.42
C GLU A 104 2.10 4.47 15.95
N PHE A 105 1.74 4.79 14.69
CA PHE A 105 0.51 4.28 14.09
C PHE A 105 0.49 2.75 14.12
N PHE A 106 1.59 2.12 13.72
CA PHE A 106 1.67 0.66 13.68
C PHE A 106 1.36 0.04 15.04
N PHE A 107 2.02 0.53 16.10
CA PHE A 107 1.84 -0.06 17.42
C PHE A 107 0.49 0.29 18.04
N GLU A 108 -0.12 1.41 17.67
CA GLU A 108 -1.47 1.73 18.12
C GLU A 108 -2.52 0.79 17.50
N HIS A 109 -2.27 0.30 16.30
CA HIS A 109 -3.25 -0.50 15.56
C HIS A 109 -2.92 -1.98 15.47
N PHE A 110 -1.72 -2.37 15.84
CA PHE A 110 -1.38 -3.78 15.94
C PHE A 110 -1.90 -4.32 17.27
N GLN A 111 -2.91 -5.17 17.20
CA GLN A 111 -3.52 -5.71 18.41
C GLN A 111 -2.73 -6.90 18.92
N PRO A 112 -2.31 -6.91 20.19
CA PRO A 112 -1.65 -8.08 20.76
C PRO A 112 -2.57 -9.29 20.68
N ARG A 113 -1.99 -10.44 20.40
CA ARG A 113 -2.75 -11.69 20.41
C ARG A 113 -3.22 -12.01 21.81
N LYS A 114 -4.46 -12.49 21.91
CA LYS A 114 -4.94 -13.01 23.18
C LYS A 114 -4.28 -14.34 23.46
N VAL A 115 -3.78 -14.50 24.67
CA VAL A 115 -3.23 -15.78 25.11
C VAL A 115 -4.37 -16.66 25.55
N LYS A 116 -4.45 -17.87 24.99
CA LYS A 116 -5.48 -18.82 25.42
C LYS A 116 -5.17 -19.30 26.82
N ARG A 117 -6.18 -19.27 27.64
CA ARG A 117 -6.08 -19.85 28.99
C ARG A 117 -6.38 -21.34 28.90
N ARG A 118 -5.71 -22.08 29.74
CA ARG A 118 -5.93 -23.51 29.84
C ARG A 118 -6.85 -23.84 30.95
#